data_9d005748f6f1d1b05791e15cfcb6d97c
#
_entry.id   9d005748f6f1d1b05791e15cfcb6d97c
#
_cell.length_a   1.000
_cell.length_b   1.000
_cell.length_c   1.000
_cell.angle_alpha   90.00
_cell.angle_beta   90.00
_cell.angle_gamma   90.00
#
_symmetry.space_group_name_H-M   'P 1'
#
loop_
_entity.id
_entity.type
_entity.pdbx_description
1 polymer ?
#
loop_
_entity_poly.entity_id
_entity_poly.type
_entity_poly.pdbx_seq_one_letter_code
_entity_poly.pdbx_strand_id
1 'polypeptide(L)'
;MLYYLFEYLEQFDFPGARMFGYVSFRSLMAIILALLISTIFGEYFINLLKKKQITEVQRDATIDPFNVNKKGVPTMGGIIIIFATLVPCLLLGKLHNVYMLLMLITTIWLGTLGFLDDYIKTFKKDKEGLHGKFKIIGQVGLGLIVGLTLYLSPNVVIRENVEIQRGGEIVEVVHKPQNQKSTKTTIPFFKNNNLDYADLVGFMGEHAQTAGWILFVLVTIFVVTAVSNGANLNDGMDGMAAGNSAIIGLTLGILAYVSSHIEYASYLNIMFIPGSEELVIFICAFIGALIGFLWYNAFPAQVFMGDTGSLTIGGIIAVFAIIIHKELLIPILCGIFLVENLSVILQVKYFQLGKKKGKKQRIFKRTPIHDHFRITAAQLDPECSYLFTKPTNVFHESKITVRFWITTIILAAITIITLKIR
;
A
#
# COMPACT_ATOMS: atom_id res chain seq x y z
N MET A 1 6.49 -17.21 -16.12
CA MET A 1 7.37 -18.12 -16.91
C MET A 1 7.10 -19.58 -16.59
N LEU A 2 7.21 -20.01 -15.33
CA LEU A 2 6.86 -21.41 -14.96
C LEU A 2 5.41 -21.75 -15.28
N TYR A 3 4.47 -20.80 -15.07
CA TYR A 3 3.07 -20.99 -15.46
C TYR A 3 2.96 -21.46 -16.92
N TYR A 4 3.54 -20.73 -17.87
CA TYR A 4 3.46 -21.05 -19.30
C TYR A 4 4.21 -22.36 -19.67
N LEU A 5 5.32 -22.65 -18.97
CA LEU A 5 6.04 -23.89 -19.15
C LEU A 5 5.16 -25.09 -18.75
N PHE A 6 4.52 -25.01 -17.58
CA PHE A 6 3.67 -26.10 -17.10
C PHE A 6 2.34 -26.18 -17.84
N GLU A 7 1.78 -25.07 -18.33
CA GLU A 7 0.64 -25.04 -19.26
C GLU A 7 0.96 -25.77 -20.58
N TYR A 8 2.18 -25.60 -21.10
CA TYR A 8 2.65 -26.36 -22.25
C TYR A 8 2.88 -27.86 -21.93
N LEU A 9 3.47 -28.17 -20.77
CA LEU A 9 3.71 -29.55 -20.33
C LEU A 9 2.41 -30.33 -20.01
N GLU A 10 1.34 -29.63 -19.64
CA GLU A 10 0.02 -30.23 -19.41
C GLU A 10 -0.51 -30.89 -20.67
N GLN A 11 -0.17 -30.38 -21.87
CA GLN A 11 -0.55 -31.01 -23.16
C GLN A 11 0.08 -32.38 -23.37
N PHE A 12 1.14 -32.69 -22.62
CA PHE A 12 1.84 -33.99 -22.65
C PHE A 12 1.55 -34.86 -21.43
N ASP A 13 0.49 -34.56 -20.67
CA ASP A 13 0.11 -35.26 -19.43
C ASP A 13 1.27 -35.34 -18.40
N PHE A 14 2.14 -34.33 -18.36
CA PHE A 14 3.26 -34.32 -17.41
C PHE A 14 2.75 -34.30 -15.97
N PRO A 15 3.20 -35.22 -15.08
CA PRO A 15 2.73 -35.31 -13.71
C PRO A 15 2.90 -34.00 -12.94
N GLY A 16 1.81 -33.50 -12.37
CA GLY A 16 1.85 -32.24 -11.57
C GLY A 16 1.73 -30.95 -12.37
N ALA A 17 1.80 -30.99 -13.72
CA ALA A 17 1.66 -29.76 -14.54
C ALA A 17 0.33 -29.04 -14.29
N ARG A 18 -0.76 -29.77 -14.15
CA ARG A 18 -2.10 -29.26 -13.89
C ARG A 18 -2.21 -28.43 -12.60
N MET A 19 -1.31 -28.66 -11.62
CA MET A 19 -1.32 -27.91 -10.36
C MET A 19 -1.06 -26.42 -10.59
N PHE A 20 -0.25 -26.06 -11.60
CA PHE A 20 0.05 -24.67 -11.94
C PHE A 20 -1.15 -23.94 -12.57
N GLY A 21 -2.19 -24.63 -12.98
CA GLY A 21 -3.48 -24.06 -13.39
C GLY A 21 -4.25 -23.44 -12.21
N TYR A 22 -4.10 -23.99 -10.99
CA TYR A 22 -4.83 -23.52 -9.81
C TYR A 22 -4.22 -22.27 -9.21
N VAL A 23 -5.05 -21.24 -9.03
CA VAL A 23 -4.65 -19.97 -8.39
C VAL A 23 -4.16 -20.20 -6.97
N SER A 24 -4.84 -21.05 -6.18
CA SER A 24 -4.45 -21.37 -4.81
C SER A 24 -3.05 -21.94 -4.70
N PHE A 25 -2.68 -22.88 -5.57
CA PHE A 25 -1.34 -23.45 -5.62
C PHE A 25 -0.30 -22.38 -5.95
N ARG A 26 -0.53 -21.59 -7.02
CA ARG A 26 0.39 -20.52 -7.44
C ARG A 26 0.55 -19.44 -6.36
N SER A 27 -0.52 -19.10 -5.66
CA SER A 27 -0.49 -18.10 -4.57
C SER A 27 0.34 -18.58 -3.38
N LEU A 28 0.16 -19.84 -2.94
CA LEU A 28 0.95 -20.43 -1.88
C LEU A 28 2.42 -20.56 -2.27
N MET A 29 2.71 -20.98 -3.50
CA MET A 29 4.08 -21.02 -4.01
C MET A 29 4.69 -19.61 -4.08
N ALA A 30 3.90 -18.59 -4.43
CA ALA A 30 4.37 -17.21 -4.49
C ALA A 30 4.77 -16.68 -3.09
N ILE A 31 3.99 -16.96 -2.04
CA ILE A 31 4.36 -16.62 -0.65
C ILE A 31 5.70 -17.29 -0.27
N ILE A 32 5.79 -18.60 -0.48
CA ILE A 32 6.98 -19.39 -0.11
C ILE A 32 8.22 -18.88 -0.84
N LEU A 33 8.13 -18.69 -2.16
CA LEU A 33 9.25 -18.21 -2.97
C LEU A 33 9.66 -16.78 -2.56
N ALA A 34 8.69 -15.88 -2.36
CA ALA A 34 8.96 -14.51 -1.95
C ALA A 34 9.64 -14.47 -0.56
N LEU A 35 9.16 -15.27 0.39
CA LEU A 35 9.75 -15.37 1.72
C LEU A 35 11.18 -15.92 1.67
N LEU A 36 11.41 -16.99 0.92
CA LEU A 36 12.75 -17.56 0.75
C LEU A 36 13.71 -16.60 0.04
N ILE A 37 13.26 -15.93 -1.01
CA ILE A 37 14.06 -14.94 -1.72
C ILE A 37 14.41 -13.78 -0.77
N SER A 38 13.41 -13.26 -0.04
CA SER A 38 13.64 -12.14 0.88
C SER A 38 14.60 -12.48 2.01
N THR A 39 14.51 -13.70 2.57
CA THR A 39 15.39 -14.13 3.67
C THR A 39 16.81 -14.49 3.16
N ILE A 40 16.92 -15.30 2.11
CA ILE A 40 18.24 -15.76 1.62
C ILE A 40 18.98 -14.63 0.89
N PHE A 41 18.31 -13.99 -0.07
CA PHE A 41 18.89 -12.89 -0.83
C PHE A 41 19.08 -11.64 0.03
N GLY A 42 18.20 -11.44 1.04
CA GLY A 42 18.28 -10.33 1.98
C GLY A 42 19.61 -10.27 2.71
N GLU A 43 20.10 -11.38 3.24
CA GLU A 43 21.41 -11.44 3.91
C GLU A 43 22.56 -11.05 2.97
N TYR A 44 22.57 -11.64 1.78
CA TYR A 44 23.57 -11.31 0.76
C TYR A 44 23.56 -9.82 0.42
N PHE A 45 22.37 -9.25 0.21
CA PHE A 45 22.22 -7.85 -0.16
C PHE A 45 22.60 -6.90 0.98
N ILE A 46 22.22 -7.20 2.23
CA ILE A 46 22.62 -6.42 3.41
C ILE A 46 24.15 -6.40 3.55
N ASN A 47 24.79 -7.54 3.37
CA ASN A 47 26.25 -7.64 3.43
C ASN A 47 26.93 -6.83 2.31
N LEU A 48 26.33 -6.81 1.11
CA LEU A 48 26.80 -5.99 0.00
C LEU A 48 26.67 -4.49 0.31
N LEU A 49 25.53 -4.06 0.88
CA LEU A 49 25.31 -2.66 1.28
C LEU A 49 26.29 -2.22 2.37
N LYS A 50 26.51 -3.07 3.39
CA LYS A 50 27.50 -2.82 4.46
C LYS A 50 28.90 -2.67 3.89
N LYS A 51 29.32 -3.57 3.00
CA LYS A 51 30.61 -3.53 2.35
C LYS A 51 30.86 -2.27 1.53
N LYS A 52 29.80 -1.74 0.91
CA LYS A 52 29.82 -0.48 0.16
C LYS A 52 29.62 0.76 1.04
N GLN A 53 29.50 0.60 2.36
CA GLN A 53 29.25 1.68 3.33
C GLN A 53 28.02 2.53 2.99
N ILE A 54 26.98 1.91 2.43
CA ILE A 54 25.70 2.54 2.08
C ILE A 54 24.85 2.63 3.35
N THR A 55 25.13 3.65 4.16
CA THR A 55 24.42 3.89 5.42
C THR A 55 23.64 5.19 5.35
N GLU A 56 22.56 5.29 6.11
CA GLU A 56 21.77 6.51 6.19
C GLU A 56 22.63 7.69 6.71
N VAL A 57 22.47 8.85 6.05
CA VAL A 57 23.12 10.09 6.51
C VAL A 57 22.45 10.54 7.80
N GLN A 58 23.19 10.45 8.91
CA GLN A 58 22.65 10.82 10.22
C GLN A 58 22.24 12.28 10.29
N ARG A 59 21.05 12.52 10.83
CA ARG A 59 20.65 13.82 11.34
C ARG A 59 21.39 14.09 12.65
N ASP A 60 21.65 15.38 12.94
CA ASP A 60 22.33 15.75 14.20
C ASP A 60 21.59 15.17 15.41
N ALA A 61 22.33 14.67 16.40
CA ALA A 61 21.80 14.07 17.62
C ALA A 61 20.85 15.01 18.40
N THR A 62 20.97 16.31 18.21
CA THR A 62 20.05 17.34 18.73
C THR A 62 18.69 17.31 18.05
N ILE A 63 18.64 16.85 16.77
CA ILE A 63 17.43 16.77 15.97
C ILE A 63 16.78 15.38 16.11
N ASP A 64 17.60 14.33 16.19
CA ASP A 64 17.11 12.95 16.32
C ASP A 64 17.97 12.13 17.32
N PRO A 65 17.71 12.27 18.62
CA PRO A 65 18.47 11.59 19.66
C PRO A 65 18.32 10.07 19.65
N PHE A 66 17.31 9.52 18.93
CA PHE A 66 17.06 8.08 18.86
C PHE A 66 17.87 7.36 17.79
N ASN A 67 18.39 8.07 16.79
CA ASN A 67 19.19 7.50 15.73
C ASN A 67 20.67 7.29 16.08
N VAL A 68 21.10 7.73 17.27
CA VAL A 68 22.51 7.55 17.71
C VAL A 68 22.91 6.07 17.76
N ASN A 69 21.98 5.20 18.18
CA ASN A 69 22.20 3.75 18.27
C ASN A 69 22.05 3.01 16.92
N LYS A 70 21.60 3.69 15.87
CA LYS A 70 21.37 3.11 14.52
C LYS A 70 22.53 3.37 13.56
N LYS A 71 23.69 3.79 14.09
CA LYS A 71 24.93 3.99 13.31
C LYS A 71 25.34 2.73 12.57
N GLY A 72 25.56 2.85 11.25
CA GLY A 72 26.08 1.74 10.43
C GLY A 72 25.02 0.79 9.89
N VAL A 73 23.74 1.00 10.19
CA VAL A 73 22.66 0.24 9.56
C VAL A 73 22.50 0.71 8.12
N PRO A 74 22.58 -0.19 7.12
CA PRO A 74 22.39 0.18 5.73
C PRO A 74 20.96 0.56 5.43
N THR A 75 20.78 1.48 4.47
CA THR A 75 19.49 1.85 3.86
C THR A 75 19.31 1.19 2.50
N MET A 76 18.21 1.48 1.79
CA MET A 76 17.84 0.91 0.48
C MET A 76 17.40 -0.56 0.54
N GLY A 77 16.98 -1.05 1.71
CA GLY A 77 16.45 -2.42 1.89
C GLY A 77 15.20 -2.72 1.07
N GLY A 78 14.49 -1.69 0.61
CA GLY A 78 13.33 -1.82 -0.29
C GLY A 78 13.60 -2.62 -1.56
N ILE A 79 14.86 -2.68 -2.04
CA ILE A 79 15.24 -3.50 -3.18
C ILE A 79 14.97 -4.99 -2.90
N ILE A 80 15.15 -5.44 -1.66
CA ILE A 80 14.88 -6.83 -1.25
C ILE A 80 13.38 -7.14 -1.44
N ILE A 81 12.51 -6.22 -1.00
CA ILE A 81 11.06 -6.36 -1.14
C ILE A 81 10.65 -6.39 -2.60
N ILE A 82 11.17 -5.45 -3.41
CA ILE A 82 10.89 -5.35 -4.84
C ILE A 82 11.30 -6.65 -5.55
N PHE A 83 12.52 -7.12 -5.34
CA PHE A 83 13.02 -8.32 -5.98
C PHE A 83 12.25 -9.57 -5.54
N ALA A 84 11.99 -9.71 -4.24
CA ALA A 84 11.24 -10.83 -3.67
C ALA A 84 9.77 -10.84 -4.10
N THR A 85 9.19 -9.69 -4.49
CA THR A 85 7.84 -9.60 -5.04
C THR A 85 7.83 -9.90 -6.54
N LEU A 86 8.73 -9.27 -7.30
CA LEU A 86 8.72 -9.38 -8.77
C LEU A 86 9.06 -10.79 -9.27
N VAL A 87 10.07 -11.46 -8.67
CA VAL A 87 10.52 -12.77 -9.17
C VAL A 87 9.42 -13.83 -9.11
N PRO A 88 8.70 -14.05 -7.99
CA PRO A 88 7.58 -15.00 -7.97
C PRO A 88 6.46 -14.61 -8.93
N CYS A 89 6.14 -13.31 -9.08
CA CYS A 89 5.12 -12.85 -10.02
C CYS A 89 5.50 -13.14 -11.47
N LEU A 90 6.76 -12.94 -11.87
CA LEU A 90 7.25 -13.27 -13.21
C LEU A 90 7.28 -14.78 -13.47
N LEU A 91 7.52 -15.60 -12.45
CA LEU A 91 7.54 -17.04 -12.56
C LEU A 91 6.15 -17.66 -12.62
N LEU A 92 5.24 -17.23 -11.75
CA LEU A 92 3.96 -17.90 -11.48
C LEU A 92 2.74 -17.15 -12.02
N GLY A 93 2.83 -15.86 -12.30
CA GLY A 93 1.73 -15.03 -12.79
C GLY A 93 1.48 -15.17 -14.27
N LYS A 94 0.23 -14.90 -14.68
CA LYS A 94 -0.16 -14.74 -16.09
C LYS A 94 0.22 -13.33 -16.53
N LEU A 95 1.35 -13.20 -17.24
CA LEU A 95 1.94 -11.91 -17.61
C LEU A 95 1.11 -11.15 -18.67
N HIS A 96 0.17 -11.80 -19.36
CA HIS A 96 -0.76 -11.14 -20.29
C HIS A 96 -1.98 -10.54 -19.60
N ASN A 97 -2.15 -10.79 -18.28
CA ASN A 97 -3.22 -10.19 -17.50
C ASN A 97 -2.92 -8.71 -17.23
N VAL A 98 -3.86 -7.83 -17.59
CA VAL A 98 -3.70 -6.38 -17.46
C VAL A 98 -3.46 -5.93 -16.02
N TYR A 99 -4.12 -6.58 -15.06
CA TYR A 99 -3.99 -6.25 -13.64
C TYR A 99 -2.59 -6.63 -13.12
N MET A 100 -2.09 -7.82 -13.50
CA MET A 100 -0.73 -8.25 -13.19
C MET A 100 0.30 -7.27 -13.77
N LEU A 101 0.14 -6.86 -15.04
CA LEU A 101 1.04 -5.89 -15.68
C LEU A 101 1.04 -4.55 -14.96
N LEU A 102 -0.14 -4.02 -14.57
CA LEU A 102 -0.24 -2.77 -13.81
C LEU A 102 0.50 -2.86 -12.48
N MET A 103 0.39 -3.99 -11.77
CA MET A 103 1.09 -4.18 -10.50
C MET A 103 2.60 -4.28 -10.68
N LEU A 104 3.08 -4.96 -11.72
CA LEU A 104 4.52 -5.03 -12.06
C LEU A 104 5.06 -3.64 -12.42
N ILE A 105 4.34 -2.89 -13.28
CA ILE A 105 4.70 -1.52 -13.65
C ILE A 105 4.74 -0.62 -12.41
N THR A 106 3.73 -0.69 -11.53
CA THR A 106 3.68 0.07 -10.29
C THR A 106 4.91 -0.18 -9.42
N THR A 107 5.25 -1.46 -9.23
CA THR A 107 6.39 -1.87 -8.41
C THR A 107 7.72 -1.34 -8.96
N ILE A 108 7.93 -1.45 -10.28
CA ILE A 108 9.15 -0.98 -10.93
C ILE A 108 9.21 0.55 -10.95
N TRP A 109 8.09 1.22 -11.27
CA TRP A 109 8.03 2.67 -11.39
C TRP A 109 8.34 3.39 -10.08
N LEU A 110 7.62 3.05 -9.00
CA LEU A 110 7.87 3.66 -7.70
C LEU A 110 9.14 3.14 -7.04
N GLY A 111 9.51 1.90 -7.30
CA GLY A 111 10.82 1.36 -6.90
C GLY A 111 11.97 2.16 -7.49
N THR A 112 11.88 2.51 -8.76
CA THR A 112 12.89 3.36 -9.43
C THR A 112 12.88 4.78 -8.87
N LEU A 113 11.69 5.36 -8.65
CA LEU A 113 11.56 6.70 -8.08
C LEU A 113 12.19 6.78 -6.68
N GLY A 114 11.86 5.83 -5.81
CA GLY A 114 12.43 5.75 -4.46
C GLY A 114 13.93 5.44 -4.48
N PHE A 115 14.38 4.56 -5.38
CA PHE A 115 15.79 4.26 -5.57
C PHE A 115 16.60 5.49 -5.96
N LEU A 116 16.09 6.32 -6.86
CA LEU A 116 16.75 7.58 -7.24
C LEU A 116 16.87 8.54 -6.05
N ASP A 117 15.86 8.61 -5.21
CA ASP A 117 15.90 9.42 -3.99
C ASP A 117 16.96 8.92 -3.01
N ASP A 118 16.94 7.64 -2.68
CA ASP A 118 17.91 7.03 -1.78
C ASP A 118 19.34 7.10 -2.34
N TYR A 119 19.49 6.94 -3.66
CA TYR A 119 20.78 7.07 -4.34
C TYR A 119 21.35 8.49 -4.19
N ILE A 120 20.54 9.52 -4.39
CA ILE A 120 20.98 10.93 -4.22
C ILE A 120 21.39 11.17 -2.76
N LYS A 121 20.56 10.75 -1.80
CA LYS A 121 20.86 10.89 -0.38
C LYS A 121 22.17 10.22 0.03
N THR A 122 22.42 9.00 -0.46
CA THR A 122 23.50 8.15 -0.01
C THR A 122 24.82 8.44 -0.76
N PHE A 123 24.76 8.46 -2.11
CA PHE A 123 25.99 8.58 -2.91
C PHE A 123 26.40 10.03 -3.18
N LYS A 124 25.42 10.93 -3.39
CA LYS A 124 25.71 12.37 -3.55
C LYS A 124 25.77 13.10 -2.22
N LYS A 125 25.46 12.42 -1.09
CA LYS A 125 25.43 12.97 0.27
C LYS A 125 24.53 14.22 0.40
N ASP A 126 23.54 14.32 -0.46
CA ASP A 126 22.53 15.38 -0.41
C ASP A 126 21.40 14.93 0.54
N LYS A 127 21.33 15.58 1.72
CA LYS A 127 20.34 15.24 2.75
C LYS A 127 18.90 15.42 2.31
N GLU A 128 18.64 16.30 1.34
CA GLU A 128 17.28 16.55 0.84
C GLU A 128 16.82 15.47 -0.16
N GLY A 129 17.75 14.77 -0.80
CA GLY A 129 17.46 13.74 -1.78
C GLY A 129 16.80 14.29 -3.05
N LEU A 130 15.88 13.55 -3.64
CA LEU A 130 15.12 13.98 -4.79
C LEU A 130 14.11 15.07 -4.36
N HIS A 131 14.18 16.21 -5.00
CA HIS A 131 13.29 17.33 -4.69
C HIS A 131 11.82 16.90 -4.74
N GLY A 132 11.02 17.25 -3.72
CA GLY A 132 9.64 16.78 -3.55
C GLY A 132 8.72 16.92 -4.77
N LYS A 133 8.94 17.96 -5.61
CA LYS A 133 8.19 18.14 -6.86
C LYS A 133 8.36 16.96 -7.84
N PHE A 134 9.57 16.41 -7.96
CA PHE A 134 9.83 15.27 -8.85
C PHE A 134 9.20 13.99 -8.33
N LYS A 135 9.16 13.81 -6.99
CA LYS A 135 8.43 12.68 -6.39
C LYS A 135 6.93 12.74 -6.73
N ILE A 136 6.32 13.92 -6.57
CA ILE A 136 4.91 14.13 -6.91
C ILE A 136 4.66 13.92 -8.40
N ILE A 137 5.52 14.44 -9.28
CA ILE A 137 5.40 14.22 -10.74
C ILE A 137 5.43 12.71 -11.07
N GLY A 138 6.35 11.97 -10.46
CA GLY A 138 6.43 10.51 -10.64
C GLY A 138 5.18 9.78 -10.15
N GLN A 139 4.61 10.18 -9.01
CA GLN A 139 3.38 9.61 -8.46
C GLN A 139 2.15 9.96 -9.31
N VAL A 140 2.04 11.20 -9.78
CA VAL A 140 0.99 11.65 -10.72
C VAL A 140 1.10 10.90 -12.04
N GLY A 141 2.32 10.72 -12.57
CA GLY A 141 2.56 9.95 -13.80
C GLY A 141 2.08 8.50 -13.68
N LEU A 142 2.37 7.84 -12.57
CA LEU A 142 1.85 6.49 -12.30
C LEU A 142 0.32 6.49 -12.18
N GLY A 143 -0.25 7.43 -11.44
CA GLY A 143 -1.71 7.54 -11.29
C GLY A 143 -2.43 7.74 -12.64
N LEU A 144 -1.84 8.52 -13.54
CA LEU A 144 -2.32 8.67 -14.92
C LEU A 144 -2.24 7.35 -15.70
N ILE A 145 -1.09 6.66 -15.66
CA ILE A 145 -0.92 5.37 -16.35
C ILE A 145 -1.98 4.38 -15.86
N VAL A 146 -2.16 4.24 -14.55
CA VAL A 146 -3.14 3.33 -13.96
C VAL A 146 -4.56 3.72 -14.34
N GLY A 147 -4.97 4.97 -14.10
CA GLY A 147 -6.32 5.45 -14.36
C GLY A 147 -6.70 5.36 -15.85
N LEU A 148 -5.78 5.74 -16.74
CA LEU A 148 -6.01 5.64 -18.19
C LEU A 148 -6.03 4.18 -18.66
N THR A 149 -5.21 3.30 -18.11
CA THR A 149 -5.25 1.87 -18.46
C THR A 149 -6.58 1.24 -18.04
N LEU A 150 -7.07 1.55 -16.84
CA LEU A 150 -8.37 1.06 -16.36
C LEU A 150 -9.53 1.61 -17.22
N TYR A 151 -9.43 2.83 -17.72
CA TYR A 151 -10.41 3.42 -18.62
C TYR A 151 -10.36 2.84 -20.02
N LEU A 152 -9.18 2.75 -20.64
CA LEU A 152 -9.02 2.42 -22.06
C LEU A 152 -9.01 0.91 -22.35
N SER A 153 -8.47 0.10 -21.44
CA SER A 153 -8.32 -1.34 -21.70
C SER A 153 -9.67 -2.07 -21.78
N PRO A 154 -9.95 -2.78 -22.88
CA PRO A 154 -11.20 -3.55 -23.03
C PRO A 154 -11.28 -4.74 -22.06
N ASN A 155 -10.15 -5.18 -21.51
CA ASN A 155 -10.07 -6.32 -20.59
C ASN A 155 -10.41 -5.93 -19.14
N VAL A 156 -10.50 -4.63 -18.86
CA VAL A 156 -10.91 -4.13 -17.54
C VAL A 156 -12.42 -3.99 -17.51
N VAL A 157 -13.08 -4.94 -16.89
CA VAL A 157 -14.54 -5.05 -16.82
C VAL A 157 -14.98 -5.56 -15.46
N ILE A 158 -16.20 -5.22 -15.08
CA ILE A 158 -16.88 -5.76 -13.91
C ILE A 158 -18.20 -6.41 -14.29
N ARG A 159 -18.73 -7.24 -13.40
CA ARG A 159 -20.14 -7.66 -13.44
C ARG A 159 -20.86 -7.08 -12.25
N GLU A 160 -21.94 -6.35 -12.56
CA GLU A 160 -22.76 -5.71 -11.54
C GLU A 160 -23.65 -6.71 -10.83
N ASN A 161 -23.96 -6.41 -9.58
CA ASN A 161 -24.91 -7.14 -8.77
C ASN A 161 -26.35 -6.69 -9.11
N VAL A 162 -27.25 -7.65 -9.14
CA VAL A 162 -28.69 -7.43 -9.21
C VAL A 162 -29.32 -8.08 -7.99
N GLU A 163 -30.04 -7.30 -7.20
CA GLU A 163 -30.79 -7.80 -6.06
C GLU A 163 -32.17 -8.28 -6.50
N ILE A 164 -32.46 -9.55 -6.27
CA ILE A 164 -33.80 -10.10 -6.46
C ILE A 164 -34.57 -9.90 -5.17
N GLN A 165 -35.59 -9.04 -5.21
CA GLN A 165 -36.47 -8.74 -4.07
C GLN A 165 -37.77 -9.54 -4.20
N ARG A 166 -38.20 -10.20 -3.11
CA ARG A 166 -39.52 -10.79 -2.96
C ARG A 166 -40.17 -10.22 -1.68
N GLY A 167 -41.32 -9.57 -1.84
CA GLY A 167 -42.03 -9.00 -0.69
C GLY A 167 -41.33 -7.85 0.02
N GLY A 168 -40.37 -7.17 -0.64
CA GLY A 168 -39.59 -6.08 -0.05
C GLY A 168 -38.30 -6.51 0.65
N GLU A 169 -38.04 -7.80 0.74
CA GLU A 169 -36.79 -8.36 1.27
C GLU A 169 -35.88 -8.86 0.14
N ILE A 170 -34.58 -8.65 0.30
CA ILE A 170 -33.56 -9.16 -0.65
C ILE A 170 -33.43 -10.66 -0.40
N VAL A 171 -33.87 -11.46 -1.37
CA VAL A 171 -33.83 -12.92 -1.27
C VAL A 171 -32.51 -13.46 -1.86
N GLU A 172 -32.02 -12.85 -2.92
CA GLU A 172 -30.82 -13.30 -3.63
C GLU A 172 -30.09 -12.14 -4.32
N VAL A 173 -28.77 -12.20 -4.37
CA VAL A 173 -27.93 -11.28 -5.13
C VAL A 173 -27.30 -12.07 -6.29
N VAL A 174 -27.62 -11.70 -7.52
CA VAL A 174 -27.12 -12.34 -8.73
C VAL A 174 -26.30 -11.36 -9.55
N HIS A 175 -25.22 -11.81 -10.17
CA HIS A 175 -24.44 -10.99 -11.08
C HIS A 175 -25.04 -10.97 -12.48
N LYS A 176 -25.06 -9.80 -13.12
CA LYS A 176 -25.40 -9.71 -14.54
C LYS A 176 -24.45 -10.55 -15.37
N PRO A 177 -24.92 -11.29 -16.38
CA PRO A 177 -24.05 -12.13 -17.21
C PRO A 177 -23.11 -11.32 -18.10
N GLN A 178 -23.41 -10.03 -18.33
CA GLN A 178 -22.63 -9.18 -19.24
C GLN A 178 -21.52 -8.45 -18.49
N ASN A 179 -20.32 -8.51 -19.08
CA ASN A 179 -19.19 -7.73 -18.66
C ASN A 179 -19.38 -6.27 -19.13
N GLN A 180 -19.18 -5.31 -18.23
CA GLN A 180 -19.32 -3.89 -18.57
C GLN A 180 -18.20 -3.08 -17.94
N LYS A 181 -17.86 -1.97 -18.60
CA LYS A 181 -17.00 -0.94 -17.99
C LYS A 181 -17.84 -0.10 -17.03
N SER A 182 -17.28 0.18 -15.87
CA SER A 182 -17.98 0.93 -14.84
C SER A 182 -17.04 1.82 -14.06
N THR A 183 -17.53 2.98 -13.67
CA THR A 183 -16.92 3.91 -12.73
C THR A 183 -17.37 3.65 -11.30
N LYS A 184 -18.07 2.55 -11.04
CA LYS A 184 -18.56 2.19 -9.71
C LYS A 184 -17.42 1.72 -8.82
N THR A 185 -17.45 2.14 -7.57
CA THR A 185 -16.56 1.71 -6.51
C THR A 185 -17.34 1.31 -5.26
N THR A 186 -16.69 0.54 -4.40
CA THR A 186 -17.29 0.14 -3.11
C THR A 186 -17.14 1.26 -2.09
N ILE A 187 -18.26 1.71 -1.53
CA ILE A 187 -18.30 2.68 -0.45
C ILE A 187 -18.66 2.01 0.89
N PRO A 188 -17.92 2.29 1.99
CA PRO A 188 -18.23 1.73 3.30
C PRO A 188 -19.48 2.36 3.90
N PHE A 189 -20.21 1.61 4.75
CA PHE A 189 -21.37 2.06 5.55
C PHE A 189 -22.64 2.43 4.80
N PHE A 190 -22.73 2.25 3.49
CA PHE A 190 -23.91 2.55 2.72
C PHE A 190 -24.61 1.28 2.25
N LYS A 191 -25.96 1.33 2.22
CA LYS A 191 -26.77 0.28 1.61
C LYS A 191 -26.37 0.12 0.13
N ASN A 192 -26.24 -1.11 -0.33
CA ASN A 192 -25.77 -1.49 -1.67
C ASN A 192 -24.27 -1.34 -1.92
N ASN A 193 -23.48 -0.79 -0.98
CA ASN A 193 -22.02 -0.70 -1.04
C ASN A 193 -21.42 -0.08 -2.33
N ASN A 194 -22.21 0.56 -3.20
CA ASN A 194 -21.77 1.05 -4.49
C ASN A 194 -21.95 2.57 -4.61
N LEU A 195 -20.90 3.23 -5.08
CA LEU A 195 -20.89 4.63 -5.49
C LEU A 195 -20.44 4.68 -6.95
N ASP A 196 -21.21 5.35 -7.81
CA ASP A 196 -20.79 5.62 -9.18
C ASP A 196 -20.21 7.04 -9.28
N TYR A 197 -18.99 7.16 -9.79
CA TYR A 197 -18.41 8.48 -10.02
C TYR A 197 -19.19 9.29 -11.05
N ALA A 198 -19.88 8.63 -11.98
CA ALA A 198 -20.75 9.31 -12.95
C ALA A 198 -21.95 9.98 -12.27
N ASP A 199 -22.50 9.37 -11.20
CA ASP A 199 -23.63 9.95 -10.46
C ASP A 199 -23.23 11.23 -9.72
N LEU A 200 -21.98 11.34 -9.24
CA LEU A 200 -21.47 12.54 -8.58
C LEU A 200 -21.39 13.75 -9.50
N VAL A 201 -21.29 13.51 -10.81
CA VAL A 201 -21.23 14.55 -11.85
C VAL A 201 -22.47 14.52 -12.76
N GLY A 202 -23.56 13.92 -12.29
CA GLY A 202 -24.83 13.77 -13.02
C GLY A 202 -25.43 15.08 -13.52
N PHE A 203 -25.07 16.22 -12.90
CA PHE A 203 -25.45 17.56 -13.37
C PHE A 203 -24.92 17.91 -14.78
N MET A 204 -23.92 17.15 -15.31
CA MET A 204 -23.39 17.31 -16.66
C MET A 204 -24.24 16.61 -17.75
N GLY A 205 -25.35 15.98 -17.40
CA GLY A 205 -26.29 15.35 -18.34
C GLY A 205 -25.63 14.27 -19.21
N GLU A 206 -25.68 14.40 -20.53
CA GLU A 206 -25.13 13.41 -21.48
C GLU A 206 -23.61 13.16 -21.32
N HIS A 207 -22.87 14.11 -20.76
CA HIS A 207 -21.44 14.00 -20.54
C HIS A 207 -21.08 13.40 -19.17
N ALA A 208 -22.05 13.05 -18.32
CA ALA A 208 -21.81 12.55 -16.96
C ALA A 208 -20.90 11.32 -16.93
N GLN A 209 -21.06 10.37 -17.87
CA GLN A 209 -20.22 9.17 -17.92
C GLN A 209 -18.75 9.50 -18.24
N THR A 210 -18.51 10.40 -19.19
CA THR A 210 -17.12 10.81 -19.52
C THR A 210 -16.52 11.61 -18.37
N ALA A 211 -17.29 12.50 -17.75
CA ALA A 211 -16.85 13.27 -16.59
C ALA A 211 -16.58 12.35 -15.37
N GLY A 212 -17.38 11.29 -15.18
CA GLY A 212 -17.17 10.27 -14.18
C GLY A 212 -15.81 9.56 -14.34
N TRP A 213 -15.41 9.22 -15.57
CA TRP A 213 -14.09 8.65 -15.85
C TRP A 213 -12.95 9.64 -15.57
N ILE A 214 -13.13 10.92 -15.92
CA ILE A 214 -12.13 11.95 -15.57
C ILE A 214 -11.99 12.06 -14.06
N LEU A 215 -13.11 12.10 -13.33
CA LEU A 215 -13.11 12.12 -11.87
C LEU A 215 -12.42 10.89 -11.28
N PHE A 216 -12.70 9.68 -11.81
CA PHE A 216 -12.03 8.44 -11.41
C PHE A 216 -10.51 8.52 -11.58
N VAL A 217 -10.02 9.04 -12.72
CA VAL A 217 -8.58 9.24 -12.96
C VAL A 217 -7.99 10.22 -11.95
N LEU A 218 -8.68 11.32 -11.66
CA LEU A 218 -8.22 12.30 -10.65
C LEU A 218 -8.15 11.68 -9.24
N VAL A 219 -9.16 10.89 -8.86
CA VAL A 219 -9.16 10.15 -7.60
C VAL A 219 -8.02 9.13 -7.57
N THR A 220 -7.78 8.42 -8.67
CA THR A 220 -6.64 7.48 -8.80
C THR A 220 -5.31 8.18 -8.53
N ILE A 221 -5.06 9.33 -9.16
CA ILE A 221 -3.85 10.13 -8.94
C ILE A 221 -3.73 10.54 -7.47
N PHE A 222 -4.83 11.03 -6.90
CA PHE A 222 -4.86 11.46 -5.49
C PHE A 222 -4.54 10.30 -4.55
N VAL A 223 -5.18 9.14 -4.73
CA VAL A 223 -4.99 7.96 -3.87
C VAL A 223 -3.56 7.42 -3.98
N VAL A 224 -3.02 7.29 -5.20
CA VAL A 224 -1.62 6.86 -5.41
C VAL A 224 -0.66 7.80 -4.71
N THR A 225 -0.85 9.10 -4.85
CA THR A 225 0.03 10.11 -4.22
C THR A 225 -0.12 10.08 -2.69
N ALA A 226 -1.34 10.05 -2.17
CA ALA A 226 -1.60 10.11 -0.73
C ALA A 226 -1.09 8.86 0.00
N VAL A 227 -1.36 7.66 -0.53
CA VAL A 227 -0.98 6.39 0.12
C VAL A 227 0.53 6.15 0.01
N SER A 228 1.13 6.47 -1.13
CA SER A 228 2.58 6.35 -1.34
C SER A 228 3.36 7.25 -0.35
N ASN A 229 2.95 8.51 -0.18
CA ASN A 229 3.56 9.40 0.82
C ASN A 229 3.21 8.97 2.26
N GLY A 230 2.00 8.42 2.49
CA GLY A 230 1.59 7.91 3.79
C GLY A 230 2.43 6.73 4.26
N ALA A 231 2.70 5.80 3.37
CA ALA A 231 3.59 4.68 3.64
C ALA A 231 5.03 5.15 3.93
N ASN A 232 5.51 6.17 3.20
CA ASN A 232 6.82 6.75 3.42
C ASN A 232 6.93 7.42 4.79
N LEU A 233 5.91 8.18 5.24
CA LEU A 233 5.90 8.74 6.58
C LEU A 233 5.75 7.69 7.69
N ASN A 234 5.16 6.53 7.38
CA ASN A 234 5.02 5.43 8.32
C ASN A 234 6.33 4.61 8.47
N ASP A 235 7.34 4.82 7.63
CA ASP A 235 8.67 4.18 7.71
C ASP A 235 9.61 4.92 8.68
N GLY A 236 9.12 5.23 9.89
CA GLY A 236 9.88 5.96 10.91
C GLY A 236 10.42 5.10 12.05
N MET A 237 10.02 3.82 12.13
CA MET A 237 10.43 2.87 13.17
C MET A 237 10.68 1.49 12.60
N ASP A 238 11.58 0.75 13.27
CA ASP A 238 11.94 -0.62 12.89
C ASP A 238 10.71 -1.53 12.78
N GLY A 239 10.50 -2.13 11.61
CA GLY A 239 9.42 -3.06 11.31
C GLY A 239 8.02 -2.45 11.17
N MET A 240 7.84 -1.15 11.41
CA MET A 240 6.50 -0.55 11.47
C MET A 240 5.84 -0.52 10.09
N ALA A 241 6.50 0.02 9.08
CA ALA A 241 5.96 0.12 7.73
C ALA A 241 5.74 -1.25 7.10
N ALA A 242 6.71 -2.16 7.23
CA ALA A 242 6.60 -3.51 6.67
C ALA A 242 5.47 -4.32 7.31
N GLY A 243 5.32 -4.28 8.64
CA GLY A 243 4.27 -5.02 9.34
C GLY A 243 2.88 -4.47 9.09
N ASN A 244 2.69 -3.15 9.17
CA ASN A 244 1.41 -2.52 8.82
C ASN A 244 1.00 -2.86 7.38
N SER A 245 1.94 -2.78 6.44
CA SER A 245 1.69 -3.07 5.02
C SER A 245 1.39 -4.53 4.75
N ALA A 246 1.98 -5.46 5.50
CA ALA A 246 1.66 -6.90 5.40
C ALA A 246 0.21 -7.16 5.83
N ILE A 247 -0.26 -6.53 6.92
CA ILE A 247 -1.65 -6.64 7.39
C ILE A 247 -2.62 -6.03 6.38
N ILE A 248 -2.32 -4.83 5.85
CA ILE A 248 -3.10 -4.16 4.80
C ILE A 248 -3.14 -5.04 3.55
N GLY A 249 -1.99 -5.56 3.11
CA GLY A 249 -1.87 -6.45 1.95
C GLY A 249 -2.70 -7.72 2.10
N LEU A 250 -2.69 -8.35 3.28
CA LEU A 250 -3.52 -9.52 3.57
C LEU A 250 -5.02 -9.21 3.41
N THR A 251 -5.45 -8.06 3.93
CA THR A 251 -6.85 -7.62 3.81
C THR A 251 -7.24 -7.38 2.35
N LEU A 252 -6.41 -6.67 1.60
CA LEU A 252 -6.62 -6.46 0.16
C LEU A 252 -6.61 -7.78 -0.61
N GLY A 253 -5.75 -8.73 -0.24
CA GLY A 253 -5.71 -10.07 -0.82
C GLY A 253 -7.01 -10.85 -0.63
N ILE A 254 -7.58 -10.80 0.58
CA ILE A 254 -8.89 -11.39 0.87
C ILE A 254 -9.97 -10.72 0.01
N LEU A 255 -9.98 -9.38 -0.09
CA LEU A 255 -10.95 -8.65 -0.91
C LEU A 255 -10.82 -8.98 -2.40
N ALA A 256 -9.60 -9.13 -2.92
CA ALA A 256 -9.36 -9.53 -4.31
C ALA A 256 -9.83 -10.97 -4.56
N TYR A 257 -9.52 -11.90 -3.65
CA TYR A 257 -9.95 -13.28 -3.75
C TYR A 257 -11.48 -13.39 -3.79
N VAL A 258 -12.16 -12.68 -2.90
CA VAL A 258 -13.63 -12.65 -2.87
C VAL A 258 -14.20 -12.01 -4.13
N SER A 259 -13.62 -10.90 -4.62
CA SER A 259 -14.07 -10.23 -5.86
C SER A 259 -13.80 -11.05 -7.12
N SER A 260 -12.91 -12.05 -7.07
CA SER A 260 -12.60 -12.96 -8.19
C SER A 260 -13.50 -14.19 -8.28
N HIS A 261 -14.41 -14.40 -7.31
CA HIS A 261 -15.31 -15.55 -7.24
C HIS A 261 -16.76 -15.10 -7.17
N ILE A 262 -17.56 -15.51 -8.13
CA ILE A 262 -18.97 -15.10 -8.26
C ILE A 262 -19.77 -15.38 -6.98
N GLU A 263 -19.64 -16.58 -6.39
CA GLU A 263 -20.38 -16.97 -5.19
C GLU A 263 -20.07 -16.08 -3.99
N TYR A 264 -18.79 -15.83 -3.73
CA TYR A 264 -18.35 -14.99 -2.62
C TYR A 264 -18.68 -13.51 -2.85
N ALA A 265 -18.54 -13.05 -4.09
CA ALA A 265 -18.90 -11.68 -4.45
C ALA A 265 -20.41 -11.43 -4.28
N SER A 266 -21.26 -12.40 -4.68
CA SER A 266 -22.70 -12.36 -4.44
C SER A 266 -23.03 -12.36 -2.94
N TYR A 267 -22.40 -13.25 -2.16
CA TYR A 267 -22.62 -13.33 -0.72
C TYR A 267 -22.29 -12.04 0.04
N LEU A 268 -21.23 -11.33 -0.37
CA LEU A 268 -20.84 -10.04 0.24
C LEU A 268 -21.48 -8.84 -0.45
N ASN A 269 -22.27 -9.03 -1.51
CA ASN A 269 -22.85 -7.97 -2.33
C ASN A 269 -21.79 -6.97 -2.83
N ILE A 270 -20.69 -7.50 -3.38
CA ILE A 270 -19.63 -6.72 -4.01
C ILE A 270 -19.51 -7.08 -5.48
N MET A 271 -18.88 -6.19 -6.25
CA MET A 271 -18.67 -6.41 -7.68
C MET A 271 -17.78 -7.62 -7.94
N PHE A 272 -18.18 -8.47 -8.90
CA PHE A 272 -17.32 -9.50 -9.45
C PHE A 272 -16.42 -8.90 -10.52
N ILE A 273 -15.11 -9.15 -10.41
CA ILE A 273 -14.08 -8.61 -11.30
C ILE A 273 -13.37 -9.76 -12.00
N PRO A 274 -13.75 -10.07 -13.26
CA PRO A 274 -13.10 -11.12 -14.05
C PRO A 274 -11.60 -10.86 -14.22
N GLY A 275 -10.77 -11.88 -14.07
CA GLY A 275 -9.32 -11.76 -14.21
C GLY A 275 -8.58 -11.21 -12.99
N SER A 276 -9.29 -10.84 -11.92
CA SER A 276 -8.65 -10.34 -10.69
C SER A 276 -8.03 -11.45 -9.84
N GLU A 277 -8.21 -12.72 -10.20
CA GLU A 277 -7.56 -13.86 -9.53
C GLU A 277 -6.03 -13.79 -9.58
N GLU A 278 -5.45 -13.21 -10.63
CA GLU A 278 -4.00 -13.03 -10.75
C GLU A 278 -3.44 -12.03 -9.72
N LEU A 279 -4.27 -11.09 -9.25
CA LEU A 279 -3.90 -10.18 -8.16
C LEU A 279 -3.65 -10.93 -6.85
N VAL A 280 -4.32 -12.08 -6.63
CA VAL A 280 -4.09 -12.89 -5.42
C VAL A 280 -2.67 -13.45 -5.41
N ILE A 281 -2.14 -13.83 -6.57
CA ILE A 281 -0.74 -14.30 -6.69
C ILE A 281 0.23 -13.17 -6.40
N PHE A 282 -0.03 -11.97 -6.96
CA PHE A 282 0.80 -10.79 -6.71
C PHE A 282 0.82 -10.41 -5.23
N ILE A 283 -0.35 -10.31 -4.59
CA ILE A 283 -0.42 -9.88 -3.19
C ILE A 283 0.20 -10.92 -2.25
N CYS A 284 0.08 -12.22 -2.58
CA CYS A 284 0.74 -13.29 -1.85
C CYS A 284 2.26 -13.17 -1.92
N ALA A 285 2.83 -12.90 -3.11
CA ALA A 285 4.25 -12.62 -3.27
C ALA A 285 4.67 -11.38 -2.45
N PHE A 286 3.89 -10.31 -2.50
CA PHE A 286 4.15 -9.08 -1.76
C PHE A 286 4.15 -9.31 -0.24
N ILE A 287 3.15 -10.04 0.30
CA ILE A 287 3.08 -10.37 1.74
C ILE A 287 4.29 -11.23 2.13
N GLY A 288 4.64 -12.25 1.33
CA GLY A 288 5.80 -13.09 1.58
C GLY A 288 7.10 -12.29 1.60
N ALA A 289 7.26 -11.32 0.67
CA ALA A 289 8.40 -10.42 0.62
C ALA A 289 8.50 -9.51 1.86
N LEU A 290 7.36 -8.96 2.32
CA LEU A 290 7.31 -8.12 3.52
C LEU A 290 7.62 -8.90 4.80
N ILE A 291 7.06 -10.11 4.95
CA ILE A 291 7.34 -10.97 6.12
C ILE A 291 8.81 -11.40 6.12
N GLY A 292 9.36 -11.77 4.95
CA GLY A 292 10.77 -12.08 4.83
C GLY A 292 11.67 -10.87 5.08
N PHE A 293 11.28 -9.67 4.69
CA PHE A 293 11.99 -8.44 5.00
C PHE A 293 11.97 -8.12 6.50
N LEU A 294 10.85 -8.37 7.20
CA LEU A 294 10.75 -8.21 8.65
C LEU A 294 11.77 -9.03 9.44
N TRP A 295 12.27 -10.14 8.89
CA TRP A 295 13.33 -10.93 9.48
C TRP A 295 14.57 -10.08 9.80
N TYR A 296 14.86 -9.09 8.97
CA TYR A 296 16.01 -8.20 9.11
C TYR A 296 15.63 -6.79 9.61
N ASN A 297 14.40 -6.35 9.36
CA ASN A 297 13.95 -5.00 9.67
C ASN A 297 13.24 -4.89 11.02
N ALA A 298 12.85 -6.02 11.67
CA ALA A 298 12.31 -5.99 13.02
C ALA A 298 13.36 -5.47 14.02
N PHE A 299 12.90 -4.82 15.09
CA PHE A 299 13.79 -4.23 16.10
C PHE A 299 14.70 -5.28 16.78
N PRO A 300 16.02 -5.06 16.89
CA PRO A 300 16.80 -3.97 16.29
C PRO A 300 17.09 -4.21 14.80
N ALA A 301 16.73 -3.24 13.95
CA ALA A 301 16.84 -3.40 12.51
C ALA A 301 18.28 -3.56 12.02
N GLN A 302 18.50 -4.49 11.11
CA GLN A 302 19.77 -4.73 10.43
C GLN A 302 19.86 -4.02 9.07
N VAL A 303 18.73 -3.54 8.56
CA VAL A 303 18.57 -2.79 7.31
C VAL A 303 17.34 -1.89 7.39
N PHE A 304 17.45 -0.68 6.87
CA PHE A 304 16.31 0.23 6.70
C PHE A 304 15.72 0.10 5.31
N MET A 305 14.40 0.26 5.22
CA MET A 305 13.66 0.13 3.98
C MET A 305 14.05 1.22 2.97
N GLY A 306 14.13 2.47 3.42
CA GLY A 306 14.36 3.65 2.60
C GLY A 306 13.17 4.03 1.72
N ASP A 307 13.31 5.13 1.00
CA ASP A 307 12.28 5.62 0.07
C ASP A 307 12.03 4.63 -1.07
N THR A 308 13.05 3.82 -1.43
CA THR A 308 12.93 2.71 -2.40
C THR A 308 11.82 1.74 -2.02
N GLY A 309 11.73 1.35 -0.75
CA GLY A 309 10.73 0.40 -0.29
C GLY A 309 9.42 1.08 0.06
N SER A 310 9.46 2.14 0.85
CA SER A 310 8.26 2.76 1.42
C SER A 310 7.34 3.38 0.37
N LEU A 311 7.89 4.09 -0.64
CA LEU A 311 7.10 4.61 -1.76
C LEU A 311 6.49 3.47 -2.59
N THR A 312 7.26 2.41 -2.84
CA THR A 312 6.81 1.24 -3.61
C THR A 312 5.65 0.53 -2.91
N ILE A 313 5.79 0.26 -1.61
CA ILE A 313 4.75 -0.37 -0.79
C ILE A 313 3.44 0.44 -0.85
N GLY A 314 3.53 1.74 -0.62
CA GLY A 314 2.35 2.61 -0.65
C GLY A 314 1.68 2.64 -2.01
N GLY A 315 2.47 2.66 -3.09
CA GLY A 315 1.94 2.59 -4.45
C GLY A 315 1.30 1.24 -4.79
N ILE A 316 1.91 0.13 -4.36
CA ILE A 316 1.33 -1.21 -4.51
C ILE A 316 -0.04 -1.26 -3.83
N ILE A 317 -0.14 -0.82 -2.57
CA ILE A 317 -1.40 -0.79 -1.81
C ILE A 317 -2.46 0.08 -2.52
N ALA A 318 -2.08 1.28 -2.97
CA ALA A 318 -2.97 2.20 -3.65
C ALA A 318 -3.53 1.61 -4.95
N VAL A 319 -2.63 1.21 -5.86
CA VAL A 319 -3.01 0.69 -7.18
C VAL A 319 -3.79 -0.60 -7.06
N PHE A 320 -3.41 -1.47 -6.13
CA PHE A 320 -4.14 -2.71 -5.87
C PHE A 320 -5.59 -2.42 -5.46
N ALA A 321 -5.80 -1.52 -4.51
CA ALA A 321 -7.15 -1.13 -4.05
C ALA A 321 -7.99 -0.50 -5.16
N ILE A 322 -7.37 0.32 -6.03
CA ILE A 322 -8.03 0.94 -7.18
C ILE A 322 -8.47 -0.13 -8.19
N ILE A 323 -7.59 -1.09 -8.52
CA ILE A 323 -7.90 -2.17 -9.48
C ILE A 323 -9.12 -3.00 -9.00
N ILE A 324 -9.21 -3.28 -7.70
CA ILE A 324 -10.34 -4.04 -7.15
C ILE A 324 -11.55 -3.16 -6.79
N HIS A 325 -11.56 -1.88 -7.19
CA HIS A 325 -12.62 -0.92 -6.90
C HIS A 325 -12.94 -0.80 -5.39
N LYS A 326 -11.87 -0.67 -4.56
CA LYS A 326 -11.95 -0.55 -3.09
C LYS A 326 -11.19 0.67 -2.56
N GLU A 327 -10.91 1.65 -3.42
CA GLU A 327 -10.15 2.84 -3.06
C GLU A 327 -10.80 3.68 -1.96
N LEU A 328 -12.13 3.67 -1.85
CA LEU A 328 -12.85 4.36 -0.78
C LEU A 328 -12.78 3.65 0.59
N LEU A 329 -12.30 2.41 0.63
CA LEU A 329 -11.99 1.71 1.88
C LEU A 329 -10.59 2.07 2.43
N ILE A 330 -9.71 2.64 1.59
CA ILE A 330 -8.33 3.00 1.97
C ILE A 330 -8.27 3.92 3.20
N PRO A 331 -9.11 4.97 3.36
CA PRO A 331 -9.06 5.81 4.54
C PRO A 331 -9.25 5.06 5.86
N ILE A 332 -9.99 3.95 5.84
CA ILE A 332 -10.17 3.07 7.01
C ILE A 332 -9.00 2.09 7.09
N LEU A 333 -8.77 1.32 6.04
CA LEU A 333 -7.76 0.26 6.01
C LEU A 333 -6.35 0.79 6.25
N CYS A 334 -6.00 1.91 5.60
CA CYS A 334 -4.72 2.61 5.77
C CYS A 334 -4.84 3.77 6.75
N GLY A 335 -5.75 3.69 7.73
CA GLY A 335 -5.99 4.76 8.70
C GLY A 335 -4.75 5.20 9.46
N ILE A 336 -3.81 4.28 9.71
CA ILE A 336 -2.50 4.63 10.30
C ILE A 336 -1.72 5.57 9.37
N PHE A 337 -1.62 5.27 8.07
CA PHE A 337 -0.94 6.14 7.09
C PHE A 337 -1.62 7.52 7.02
N LEU A 338 -2.96 7.53 7.07
CA LEU A 338 -3.74 8.76 7.08
C LEU A 338 -3.45 9.60 8.32
N VAL A 339 -3.43 8.99 9.51
CA VAL A 339 -3.16 9.69 10.78
C VAL A 339 -1.73 10.23 10.82
N GLU A 340 -0.74 9.46 10.34
CA GLU A 340 0.65 9.92 10.21
C GLU A 340 0.73 11.18 9.33
N ASN A 341 0.16 11.14 8.12
CA ASN A 341 0.12 12.29 7.22
C ASN A 341 -0.59 13.49 7.83
N LEU A 342 -1.78 13.29 8.39
CA LEU A 342 -2.58 14.36 8.99
C LEU A 342 -1.86 14.99 10.18
N SER A 343 -1.16 14.20 11.00
CA SER A 343 -0.39 14.72 12.13
C SER A 343 0.67 15.73 11.69
N VAL A 344 1.36 15.44 10.59
CA VAL A 344 2.38 16.34 10.00
C VAL A 344 1.74 17.60 9.42
N ILE A 345 0.68 17.45 8.60
CA ILE A 345 -0.01 18.58 7.96
C ILE A 345 -0.58 19.53 9.01
N LEU A 346 -1.26 18.99 10.03
CA LEU A 346 -1.85 19.79 11.11
C LEU A 346 -0.77 20.51 11.93
N GLN A 347 0.30 19.79 12.28
CA GLN A 347 1.43 20.36 13.03
C GLN A 347 2.08 21.53 12.30
N VAL A 348 2.40 21.35 11.00
CA VAL A 348 3.05 22.37 10.18
C VAL A 348 2.16 23.61 10.05
N LYS A 349 0.87 23.40 9.74
CA LYS A 349 -0.10 24.54 9.63
C LYS A 349 -0.25 25.27 10.95
N TYR A 350 -0.41 24.54 12.05
CA TYR A 350 -0.58 25.14 13.38
C TYR A 350 0.67 25.92 13.82
N PHE A 351 1.85 25.37 13.58
CA PHE A 351 3.12 26.04 13.85
C PHE A 351 3.27 27.33 13.02
N GLN A 352 2.93 27.30 11.73
CA GLN A 352 2.98 28.48 10.86
C GLN A 352 2.00 29.58 11.32
N LEU A 353 0.78 29.20 11.72
CA LEU A 353 -0.20 30.14 12.27
C LEU A 353 0.27 30.74 13.59
N GLY A 354 0.88 29.94 14.46
CA GLY A 354 1.48 30.43 15.70
C GLY A 354 2.61 31.45 15.44
N LYS A 355 3.52 31.10 14.52
CA LYS A 355 4.64 31.98 14.12
C LYS A 355 4.17 33.32 13.59
N LYS A 356 3.09 33.38 12.81
CA LYS A 356 2.48 34.64 12.35
C LYS A 356 1.97 35.52 13.51
N LYS A 357 1.62 34.90 14.65
CA LYS A 357 1.16 35.60 15.89
C LYS A 357 2.29 35.81 16.90
N GLY A 358 3.56 35.61 16.52
CA GLY A 358 4.71 35.74 17.42
C GLY A 358 4.81 34.64 18.49
N LYS A 359 4.10 33.51 18.34
CA LYS A 359 4.07 32.44 19.33
C LYS A 359 4.60 31.13 18.69
N LYS A 360 5.48 30.41 19.40
CA LYS A 360 5.89 29.07 19.03
C LYS A 360 4.85 28.08 19.59
N GLN A 361 4.02 27.51 18.74
CA GLN A 361 2.94 26.60 19.14
C GLN A 361 3.01 25.30 18.35
N ARG A 362 2.85 24.17 19.03
CA ARG A 362 2.79 22.83 18.43
C ARG A 362 1.59 22.07 18.95
N ILE A 363 1.00 21.19 18.12
CA ILE A 363 -0.08 20.30 18.51
C ILE A 363 0.51 19.12 19.29
N PHE A 364 1.43 18.38 18.67
CA PHE A 364 2.09 17.21 19.20
C PHE A 364 3.52 17.53 19.64
N LYS A 365 4.10 16.72 20.53
CA LYS A 365 5.49 16.83 20.94
C LYS A 365 6.44 16.80 19.73
N ARG A 366 6.19 15.84 18.81
CA ARG A 366 6.88 15.71 17.52
C ARG A 366 5.93 15.05 16.52
N THR A 367 6.18 15.19 15.23
CA THR A 367 5.48 14.52 14.13
C THR A 367 6.48 13.92 13.16
N PRO A 368 6.12 12.80 12.49
CA PRO A 368 4.83 12.08 12.49
C PRO A 368 4.41 11.57 13.87
N ILE A 369 3.14 11.10 14.03
CA ILE A 369 2.56 10.84 15.37
C ILE A 369 3.27 9.73 16.15
N HIS A 370 3.91 8.77 15.50
CA HIS A 370 4.71 7.74 16.17
C HIS A 370 5.83 8.37 17.01
N ASP A 371 6.44 9.47 16.56
CA ASP A 371 7.47 10.20 17.29
C ASP A 371 6.95 10.89 18.54
N HIS A 372 5.65 11.22 18.59
CA HIS A 372 5.02 11.80 19.77
C HIS A 372 5.14 10.88 21.00
N PHE A 373 5.12 9.56 20.80
CA PHE A 373 5.13 8.56 21.87
C PHE A 373 6.53 8.27 22.42
N ARG A 374 7.60 8.62 21.69
CA ARG A 374 8.98 8.33 22.10
C ARG A 374 9.76 9.54 22.65
N ILE A 375 9.14 10.73 22.71
CA ILE A 375 9.78 11.95 23.25
C ILE A 375 9.38 12.19 24.71
N THR A 376 10.39 12.45 25.56
CA THR A 376 10.23 12.84 26.96
C THR A 376 9.84 14.30 27.10
N ALA A 377 9.28 14.68 28.26
CA ALA A 377 9.03 16.07 28.58
C ALA A 377 10.33 16.92 28.63
N ALA A 378 11.45 16.33 29.05
CA ALA A 378 12.74 16.99 29.13
C ALA A 378 13.36 17.34 27.74
N GLN A 379 12.88 16.70 26.68
CA GLN A 379 13.33 16.92 25.28
C GLN A 379 12.46 17.96 24.55
N LEU A 380 11.44 18.50 25.22
CA LEU A 380 10.58 19.53 24.64
C LEU A 380 11.29 20.89 24.62
N ASP A 381 11.05 21.66 23.56
CA ASP A 381 11.50 23.06 23.48
C ASP A 381 10.74 23.89 24.56
N PRO A 382 11.43 24.44 25.57
CA PRO A 382 10.78 25.19 26.65
C PRO A 382 10.08 26.48 26.18
N GLU A 383 10.48 27.00 25.03
CA GLU A 383 9.88 28.22 24.44
C GLU A 383 8.59 27.89 23.65
N CYS A 384 8.28 26.60 23.46
CA CYS A 384 7.16 26.14 22.65
C CYS A 384 5.98 25.72 23.52
N SER A 385 4.78 26.16 23.20
CA SER A 385 3.56 25.65 23.83
C SER A 385 3.04 24.45 23.06
N TYR A 386 2.66 23.39 23.78
CA TYR A 386 2.17 22.14 23.23
C TYR A 386 0.71 21.90 23.61
N LEU A 387 -0.13 21.51 22.64
CA LEU A 387 -1.53 21.19 22.90
C LEU A 387 -1.67 19.81 23.56
N PHE A 388 -0.94 18.81 23.03
CA PHE A 388 -0.92 17.47 23.58
C PHE A 388 0.48 17.11 24.09
N THR A 389 0.60 16.91 25.41
CA THR A 389 1.85 16.53 26.09
C THR A 389 1.85 15.10 26.59
N LYS A 390 0.67 14.48 26.71
CA LYS A 390 0.52 13.07 27.13
C LYS A 390 0.76 12.11 25.94
N PRO A 391 1.31 10.91 26.17
CA PRO A 391 1.77 10.38 27.45
C PRO A 391 3.08 11.04 27.90
N THR A 392 3.29 11.16 29.21
CA THR A 392 4.53 11.68 29.80
C THR A 392 5.65 10.64 29.78
N ASN A 393 5.29 9.35 29.90
CA ASN A 393 6.23 8.24 29.83
C ASN A 393 6.56 7.90 28.38
N VAL A 394 7.83 7.63 28.10
CA VAL A 394 8.32 7.19 26.78
C VAL A 394 8.01 5.71 26.59
N PHE A 395 7.52 5.37 25.41
CA PHE A 395 7.40 3.98 25.02
C PHE A 395 8.63 3.54 24.21
N HIS A 396 9.05 2.31 24.45
CA HIS A 396 10.07 1.68 23.64
C HIS A 396 9.58 1.51 22.19
N GLU A 397 10.47 1.66 21.23
CA GLU A 397 10.16 1.63 19.79
C GLU A 397 9.37 0.38 19.39
N SER A 398 9.85 -0.81 19.79
CA SER A 398 9.15 -2.07 19.51
C SER A 398 7.71 -2.13 20.06
N LYS A 399 7.46 -1.49 21.22
CA LYS A 399 6.12 -1.41 21.80
C LYS A 399 5.20 -0.51 20.97
N ILE A 400 5.73 0.58 20.42
CA ILE A 400 4.96 1.46 19.53
C ILE A 400 4.63 0.70 18.25
N THR A 401 5.63 0.08 17.60
CA THR A 401 5.47 -0.72 16.39
C THR A 401 4.36 -1.78 16.54
N VAL A 402 4.41 -2.59 17.61
CA VAL A 402 3.38 -3.63 17.88
C VAL A 402 2.00 -3.02 18.09
N ARG A 403 1.88 -1.88 18.77
CA ARG A 403 0.59 -1.19 18.95
C ARG A 403 0.03 -0.69 17.62
N PHE A 404 0.87 -0.22 16.73
CA PHE A 404 0.47 0.20 15.38
C PHE A 404 -0.02 -1.00 14.57
N TRP A 405 0.65 -2.17 14.65
CA TRP A 405 0.17 -3.41 14.03
C TRP A 405 -1.21 -3.82 14.56
N ILE A 406 -1.40 -3.80 15.90
CA ILE A 406 -2.70 -4.12 16.51
C ILE A 406 -3.78 -3.15 16.01
N THR A 407 -3.47 -1.85 15.94
CA THR A 407 -4.42 -0.85 15.42
C THR A 407 -4.74 -1.13 13.95
N THR A 408 -3.74 -1.48 13.12
CA THR A 408 -3.96 -1.85 11.72
C THR A 408 -4.82 -3.11 11.59
N ILE A 409 -4.65 -4.12 12.46
CA ILE A 409 -5.52 -5.31 12.50
C ILE A 409 -6.96 -4.92 12.80
N ILE A 410 -7.18 -4.02 13.77
CA ILE A 410 -8.53 -3.53 14.12
C ILE A 410 -9.14 -2.81 12.93
N LEU A 411 -8.39 -1.92 12.25
CA LEU A 411 -8.85 -1.20 11.07
C LEU A 411 -9.15 -2.15 9.90
N ALA A 412 -8.34 -3.19 9.71
CA ALA A 412 -8.58 -4.25 8.74
C ALA A 412 -9.89 -4.99 9.01
N ALA A 413 -10.13 -5.38 10.27
CA ALA A 413 -11.38 -6.02 10.68
C ALA A 413 -12.60 -5.10 10.44
N ILE A 414 -12.50 -3.81 10.83
CA ILE A 414 -13.54 -2.82 10.56
C ILE A 414 -13.78 -2.71 9.06
N THR A 415 -12.75 -2.65 8.23
CA THR A 415 -12.87 -2.56 6.77
C THR A 415 -13.68 -3.72 6.20
N ILE A 416 -13.43 -4.95 6.65
CA ILE A 416 -14.19 -6.14 6.22
C ILE A 416 -15.63 -6.07 6.73
N ILE A 417 -15.85 -5.66 7.98
CA ILE A 417 -17.18 -5.54 8.58
C ILE A 417 -18.03 -4.53 7.82
N THR A 418 -17.47 -3.41 7.36
CA THR A 418 -18.23 -2.38 6.62
C THR A 418 -18.90 -2.92 5.35
N LEU A 419 -18.37 -4.00 4.76
CA LEU A 419 -18.98 -4.64 3.59
C LEU A 419 -20.24 -5.44 3.94
N LYS A 420 -20.43 -5.81 5.21
CA LYS A 420 -21.59 -6.57 5.68
C LYS A 420 -22.66 -5.69 6.34
N ILE A 421 -22.37 -4.44 6.64
CA ILE A 421 -23.37 -3.50 7.18
C ILE A 421 -24.31 -3.12 6.03
N ARG A 422 -25.55 -3.61 6.10
CA ARG A 422 -26.62 -3.39 5.11
C ARG A 422 -27.69 -2.47 5.63
#